data_3aa0495dbbe429f1313f1907d7242051
#
_entry.id   3aa0495dbbe429f1313f1907d7242051
#
_cell.length_a   1.000
_cell.length_b   1.000
_cell.length_c   1.000
_cell.angle_alpha   90.00
_cell.angle_beta   90.00
_cell.angle_gamma   90.00
#
_symmetry.space_group_name_H-M   'P 1'
#
loop_
_entity.id
_entity.type
_entity.pdbx_description
1 polymer ?
#
loop_
_entity_poly.entity_id
_entity_poly.type
_entity_poly.pdbx_seq_one_letter_code
_entity_poly.pdbx_strand_id
1 'polypeptide(L)'
;DEVNTTFTQGNCYGIIGANGAGKSTFMKIIAGEMEPTAGRVILEPGKRMSVLSQNHNLFDEHTVLETVLMGNKVLHAIKTEMDALYADYTDENANRIGELQLQFDEMNGWNAESDAATMLSNLEIGAEHHYTLMGDMEGKLKVRVLLAQALFGNPDVLIMDEPTNDLDFETI
;
A
#
# COMPACT_ATOMS: atom_id res chain seq x y z
N ASP A 1 6.62 10.11 26.58
CA ASP A 1 5.47 10.98 26.92
C ASP A 1 4.20 10.22 26.53
N GLU A 2 3.16 10.33 27.36
CA GLU A 2 1.87 9.70 27.09
C GLU A 2 1.16 10.48 26.00
N VAL A 3 0.81 9.81 24.89
CA VAL A 3 -0.01 10.37 23.81
C VAL A 3 -1.37 9.66 23.84
N ASN A 4 -2.42 10.44 24.01
CA ASN A 4 -3.80 9.96 23.91
C ASN A 4 -4.52 10.83 22.87
N THR A 5 -4.77 10.29 21.70
CA THR A 5 -5.40 11.01 20.59
C THR A 5 -6.31 10.09 19.78
N THR A 6 -7.31 10.68 19.15
CA THR A 6 -8.25 9.99 18.27
C THR A 6 -8.28 10.70 16.92
N PHE A 7 -8.15 9.94 15.85
CA PHE A 7 -8.30 10.41 14.48
C PHE A 7 -9.69 10.02 13.98
N THR A 8 -10.39 10.97 13.37
CA THR A 8 -11.75 10.76 12.85
C THR A 8 -11.75 10.77 11.33
N GLN A 9 -12.59 9.95 10.73
CA GLN A 9 -12.70 9.82 9.28
C GLN A 9 -13.06 11.16 8.60
N GLY A 10 -12.54 11.38 7.38
CA GLY A 10 -12.81 12.56 6.59
C GLY A 10 -11.97 13.79 6.96
N ASN A 11 -11.03 13.67 7.89
CA ASN A 11 -10.13 14.74 8.29
C ASN A 11 -8.69 14.46 7.88
N CYS A 12 -7.96 15.54 7.58
CA CYS A 12 -6.52 15.52 7.39
C CYS A 12 -5.84 16.04 8.66
N TYR A 13 -4.85 15.30 9.18
CA TYR A 13 -4.13 15.64 10.41
C TYR A 13 -2.66 15.88 10.10
N GLY A 14 -2.14 17.04 10.49
CA GLY A 14 -0.72 17.36 10.40
C GLY A 14 -0.01 17.17 11.74
N ILE A 15 1.09 16.40 11.75
CA ILE A 15 1.96 16.24 12.93
C ILE A 15 3.12 17.22 12.79
N ILE A 16 3.17 18.21 13.66
CA ILE A 16 4.16 19.29 13.62
C ILE A 16 5.07 19.21 14.85
N GLY A 17 6.34 19.44 14.67
CA GLY A 17 7.34 19.46 15.74
C GLY A 17 8.76 19.60 15.20
N ALA A 18 9.71 19.93 16.07
CA ALA A 18 11.12 20.05 15.72
C ALA A 18 11.71 18.74 15.20
N ASN A 19 12.84 18.82 14.48
CA ASN A 19 13.57 17.62 14.08
C ASN A 19 14.03 16.86 15.35
N GLY A 20 13.87 15.53 15.32
CA GLY A 20 14.14 14.68 16.49
C GLY A 20 13.05 14.67 17.57
N ALA A 21 11.93 15.37 17.41
CA ALA A 21 10.82 15.36 18.37
C ALA A 21 10.03 14.04 18.41
N GLY A 22 10.38 13.05 17.58
CA GLY A 22 9.74 11.74 17.58
C GLY A 22 8.55 11.60 16.62
N LYS A 23 8.37 12.54 15.66
CA LYS A 23 7.26 12.48 14.68
C LYS A 23 7.24 11.17 13.90
N SER A 24 8.35 10.80 13.26
CA SER A 24 8.46 9.55 12.47
C SER A 24 8.32 8.31 13.36
N THR A 25 8.82 8.35 14.60
CA THR A 25 8.61 7.26 15.59
C THR A 25 7.13 7.09 15.90
N PHE A 26 6.41 8.19 16.13
CA PHE A 26 4.99 8.17 16.39
C PHE A 26 4.20 7.61 15.19
N MET A 27 4.55 8.04 13.97
CA MET A 27 3.93 7.52 12.74
C MET A 27 4.19 6.02 12.56
N LYS A 28 5.41 5.54 12.81
CA LYS A 28 5.75 4.11 12.78
C LYS A 28 4.96 3.28 13.79
N ILE A 29 4.70 3.85 14.99
CA ILE A 29 3.85 3.19 16.00
C ILE A 29 2.41 3.11 15.50
N ILE A 30 1.84 4.19 14.95
CA ILE A 30 0.49 4.17 14.38
C ILE A 30 0.40 3.17 13.23
N ALA A 31 1.40 3.14 12.37
CA ALA A 31 1.50 2.23 11.22
C ALA A 31 1.67 0.75 11.60
N GLY A 32 1.95 0.46 12.89
CA GLY A 32 2.24 -0.90 13.37
C GLY A 32 3.64 -1.40 12.99
N GLU A 33 4.53 -0.53 12.54
CA GLU A 33 5.92 -0.85 12.21
C GLU A 33 6.82 -0.88 13.46
N MET A 34 6.35 -0.30 14.56
CA MET A 34 7.04 -0.25 15.84
C MET A 34 6.05 -0.46 16.99
N GLU A 35 6.42 -1.31 17.94
CA GLU A 35 5.65 -1.53 19.16
C GLU A 35 5.74 -0.31 20.10
N PRO A 36 4.63 0.17 20.66
CA PRO A 36 4.67 1.21 21.67
C PRO A 36 5.22 0.67 23.00
N THR A 37 5.98 1.49 23.74
CA THR A 37 6.49 1.13 25.07
C THR A 37 5.35 0.88 26.07
N ALA A 38 4.22 1.57 25.91
CA ALA A 38 3.01 1.41 26.69
C ALA A 38 1.80 1.86 25.85
N GLY A 39 0.62 1.35 26.19
CA GLY A 39 -0.60 1.66 25.45
C GLY A 39 -0.81 0.78 24.23
N ARG A 40 -1.66 1.22 23.31
CA ARG A 40 -1.99 0.50 22.08
C ARG A 40 -2.55 1.44 21.02
N VAL A 41 -2.36 1.09 19.78
CA VAL A 41 -3.08 1.67 18.63
C VAL A 41 -4.30 0.80 18.35
N ILE A 42 -5.45 1.43 18.13
CA ILE A 42 -6.69 0.74 17.80
C ILE A 42 -7.17 1.28 16.45
N LEU A 43 -7.28 0.39 15.48
CA LEU A 43 -7.97 0.63 14.22
C LEU A 43 -9.34 -0.06 14.31
N GLU A 44 -10.41 0.61 13.88
CA GLU A 44 -11.74 0.00 13.86
C GLU A 44 -11.76 -1.26 12.97
N PRO A 45 -12.51 -2.29 13.36
CA PRO A 45 -12.62 -3.50 12.58
C PRO A 45 -13.10 -3.22 11.15
N GLY A 46 -12.47 -3.86 10.16
CA GLY A 46 -12.78 -3.69 8.74
C GLY A 46 -12.16 -2.46 8.08
N LYS A 47 -11.51 -1.56 8.85
CA LYS A 47 -10.79 -0.42 8.31
C LYS A 47 -9.39 -0.82 7.84
N ARG A 48 -8.95 -0.19 6.76
CA ARG A 48 -7.61 -0.40 6.18
C ARG A 48 -6.75 0.82 6.37
N MET A 49 -5.51 0.58 6.76
CA MET A 49 -4.48 1.59 6.87
C MET A 49 -3.39 1.31 5.84
N SER A 50 -2.91 2.36 5.20
CA SER A 50 -1.79 2.32 4.28
C SER A 50 -0.75 3.36 4.66
N VAL A 51 0.51 3.09 4.30
CA VAL A 51 1.66 3.95 4.59
C VAL A 51 2.39 4.22 3.29
N LEU A 52 2.62 5.48 2.96
CA LEU A 52 3.51 5.85 1.88
C LEU A 52 4.95 5.58 2.32
N SER A 53 5.62 4.64 1.66
CA SER A 53 6.98 4.25 1.98
C SER A 53 7.97 5.38 1.64
N GLN A 54 8.84 5.71 2.59
CA GLN A 54 9.99 6.60 2.35
C GLN A 54 11.16 5.88 1.67
N ASN A 55 11.20 4.54 1.74
CA ASN A 55 12.23 3.77 1.06
C ASN A 55 11.81 3.51 -0.38
N HIS A 56 12.26 4.35 -1.29
CA HIS A 56 11.92 4.28 -2.71
C HIS A 56 12.48 3.03 -3.41
N ASN A 57 13.43 2.33 -2.80
CA ASN A 57 14.07 1.15 -3.38
C ASN A 57 13.53 -0.17 -2.82
N LEU A 58 12.51 -0.12 -1.97
CA LEU A 58 11.95 -1.31 -1.32
C LEU A 58 11.39 -2.33 -2.33
N PHE A 59 10.96 -1.86 -3.50
CA PHE A 59 10.30 -2.64 -4.53
C PHE A 59 11.09 -2.74 -5.83
N ASP A 60 12.40 -2.47 -5.81
CA ASP A 60 13.24 -2.40 -7.01
C ASP A 60 13.22 -3.68 -7.86
N GLU A 61 12.95 -4.84 -7.26
CA GLU A 61 12.86 -6.15 -7.93
C GLU A 61 11.46 -6.45 -8.49
N HIS A 62 10.46 -5.59 -8.22
CA HIS A 62 9.09 -5.75 -8.69
C HIS A 62 8.79 -4.83 -9.86
N THR A 63 7.83 -5.22 -10.69
CA THR A 63 7.33 -4.34 -11.75
C THR A 63 6.48 -3.21 -11.14
N VAL A 64 6.32 -2.13 -11.89
CA VAL A 64 5.47 -0.99 -11.52
C VAL A 64 4.05 -1.45 -11.18
N LEU A 65 3.44 -2.27 -12.05
CA LEU A 65 2.07 -2.75 -11.85
C LEU A 65 1.97 -3.65 -10.62
N GLU A 66 2.90 -4.59 -10.46
CA GLU A 66 2.96 -5.49 -9.29
C GLU A 66 3.12 -4.70 -8.00
N THR A 67 3.99 -3.68 -7.99
CA THR A 67 4.20 -2.80 -6.84
C THR A 67 2.89 -2.16 -6.40
N VAL A 68 2.06 -1.67 -7.32
CA VAL A 68 0.76 -1.08 -6.98
C VAL A 68 -0.17 -2.14 -6.37
N LEU A 69 -0.25 -3.34 -6.97
CA LEU A 69 -1.09 -4.44 -6.47
C LEU A 69 -0.72 -4.86 -5.04
N MET A 70 0.58 -4.80 -4.69
CA MET A 70 1.08 -5.09 -3.33
C MET A 70 0.56 -4.11 -2.27
N GLY A 71 0.01 -2.96 -2.67
CA GLY A 71 -0.67 -2.02 -1.77
C GLY A 71 -1.90 -2.63 -1.08
N ASN A 72 -2.59 -3.57 -1.72
CA ASN A 72 -3.61 -4.40 -1.07
C ASN A 72 -3.02 -5.76 -0.68
N LYS A 73 -2.39 -5.82 0.50
CA LYS A 73 -1.66 -7.01 0.98
C LYS A 73 -2.52 -8.28 1.00
N VAL A 74 -3.80 -8.17 1.35
CA VAL A 74 -4.71 -9.32 1.42
C VAL A 74 -4.99 -9.85 0.01
N LEU A 75 -5.36 -8.96 -0.91
CA LEU A 75 -5.61 -9.33 -2.30
C LEU A 75 -4.37 -9.92 -2.97
N HIS A 76 -3.21 -9.30 -2.75
CA HIS A 76 -1.93 -9.77 -3.28
C HIS A 76 -1.56 -11.16 -2.74
N ALA A 77 -1.76 -11.41 -1.45
CA ALA A 77 -1.50 -12.72 -0.84
C ALA A 77 -2.42 -13.81 -1.42
N ILE A 78 -3.72 -13.52 -1.59
CA ILE A 78 -4.68 -14.44 -2.21
C ILE A 78 -4.25 -14.76 -3.64
N LYS A 79 -3.92 -13.73 -4.44
CA LYS A 79 -3.45 -13.93 -5.82
C LYS A 79 -2.20 -14.80 -5.87
N THR A 80 -1.21 -14.49 -5.04
CA THR A 80 0.07 -15.24 -5.00
C THR A 80 -0.17 -16.71 -4.62
N GLU A 81 -1.03 -16.99 -3.63
CA GLU A 81 -1.38 -18.36 -3.24
C GLU A 81 -2.13 -19.09 -4.36
N MET A 82 -3.09 -18.41 -5.01
CA MET A 82 -3.81 -18.97 -6.15
C MET A 82 -2.85 -19.32 -7.30
N ASP A 83 -1.97 -18.41 -7.68
CA ASP A 83 -1.03 -18.62 -8.78
C ASP A 83 -0.08 -19.80 -8.48
N ALA A 84 0.39 -19.93 -7.22
CA ALA A 84 1.21 -21.06 -6.79
C ALA A 84 0.45 -22.40 -6.84
N LEU A 85 -0.80 -22.43 -6.39
CA LEU A 85 -1.64 -23.62 -6.43
C LEU A 85 -2.03 -24.03 -7.86
N TYR A 86 -2.20 -23.06 -8.75
CA TYR A 86 -2.44 -23.37 -10.18
C TYR A 86 -1.18 -23.92 -10.87
N ALA A 87 0.00 -23.43 -10.50
CA ALA A 87 1.27 -23.93 -11.05
C ALA A 87 1.55 -25.40 -10.66
N ASP A 88 1.07 -25.81 -9.48
CA ASP A 88 1.17 -27.19 -8.97
C ASP A 88 -0.22 -27.74 -8.63
N TYR A 89 -1.10 -27.77 -9.65
CA TYR A 89 -2.48 -28.21 -9.48
C TYR A 89 -2.56 -29.70 -9.16
N THR A 90 -3.30 -30.02 -8.09
CA THR A 90 -3.68 -31.37 -7.70
C THR A 90 -5.15 -31.41 -7.29
N ASP A 91 -5.79 -32.58 -7.35
CA ASP A 91 -7.17 -32.75 -6.90
C ASP A 91 -7.33 -32.42 -5.39
N GLU A 92 -6.25 -32.57 -4.61
CA GLU A 92 -6.25 -32.27 -3.17
C GLU A 92 -6.34 -30.76 -2.89
N ASN A 93 -5.75 -29.91 -3.76
CA ASN A 93 -5.77 -28.47 -3.57
C ASN A 93 -6.94 -27.75 -4.28
N ALA A 94 -7.77 -28.47 -5.04
CA ALA A 94 -8.88 -27.91 -5.78
C ALA A 94 -9.90 -27.15 -4.90
N ASN A 95 -10.20 -27.68 -3.71
CA ASN A 95 -11.10 -27.02 -2.76
C ASN A 95 -10.50 -25.68 -2.27
N ARG A 96 -9.20 -25.65 -1.97
CA ARG A 96 -8.51 -24.43 -1.54
C ARG A 96 -8.51 -23.36 -2.62
N ILE A 97 -8.28 -23.75 -3.87
CA ILE A 97 -8.39 -22.85 -5.04
C ILE A 97 -9.79 -22.25 -5.12
N GLY A 98 -10.85 -23.07 -4.96
CA GLY A 98 -12.23 -22.59 -4.97
C GLY A 98 -12.52 -21.56 -3.86
N GLU A 99 -12.02 -21.78 -2.65
CA GLU A 99 -12.15 -20.82 -1.54
C GLU A 99 -11.45 -19.48 -1.84
N LEU A 100 -10.24 -19.57 -2.37
CA LEU A 100 -9.46 -18.38 -2.74
C LEU A 100 -10.11 -17.60 -3.88
N GLN A 101 -10.67 -18.29 -4.88
CA GLN A 101 -11.41 -17.65 -5.96
C GLN A 101 -12.62 -16.86 -5.45
N LEU A 102 -13.37 -17.42 -4.50
CA LEU A 102 -14.50 -16.70 -3.89
C LEU A 102 -14.03 -15.44 -3.15
N GLN A 103 -12.97 -15.55 -2.35
CA GLN A 103 -12.40 -14.39 -1.65
C GLN A 103 -11.87 -13.35 -2.63
N PHE A 104 -11.23 -13.78 -3.70
CA PHE A 104 -10.69 -12.90 -4.73
C PHE A 104 -11.82 -12.16 -5.47
N ASP A 105 -12.92 -12.84 -5.77
CA ASP A 105 -14.11 -12.25 -6.39
C ASP A 105 -14.79 -11.23 -5.47
N GLU A 106 -14.99 -11.57 -4.19
CA GLU A 106 -15.54 -10.65 -3.17
C GLU A 106 -14.73 -9.35 -3.04
N MET A 107 -13.43 -9.42 -3.29
CA MET A 107 -12.51 -8.27 -3.25
C MET A 107 -12.38 -7.56 -4.61
N ASN A 108 -13.19 -7.89 -5.61
CA ASN A 108 -13.07 -7.40 -6.99
C ASN A 108 -11.68 -7.65 -7.61
N GLY A 109 -11.06 -8.75 -7.23
CA GLY A 109 -9.68 -9.08 -7.58
C GLY A 109 -9.44 -9.23 -9.09
N TRP A 110 -10.45 -9.69 -9.84
CA TRP A 110 -10.38 -9.84 -11.30
C TRP A 110 -10.16 -8.51 -12.05
N ASN A 111 -10.56 -7.38 -11.45
CA ASN A 111 -10.37 -6.05 -12.00
C ASN A 111 -9.12 -5.34 -11.44
N ALA A 112 -8.42 -5.95 -10.48
CA ALA A 112 -7.33 -5.32 -9.74
C ALA A 112 -6.22 -4.76 -10.65
N GLU A 113 -5.82 -5.49 -11.68
CA GLU A 113 -4.79 -5.04 -12.64
C GLU A 113 -5.29 -3.85 -13.47
N SER A 114 -6.55 -3.87 -13.90
CA SER A 114 -7.16 -2.75 -14.64
C SER A 114 -7.31 -1.51 -13.77
N ASP A 115 -7.69 -1.70 -12.51
CA ASP A 115 -7.83 -0.60 -11.54
C ASP A 115 -6.46 0.01 -11.21
N ALA A 116 -5.43 -0.84 -11.02
CA ALA A 116 -4.05 -0.39 -10.82
C ALA A 116 -3.51 0.36 -12.04
N ALA A 117 -3.76 -0.13 -13.26
CA ALA A 117 -3.37 0.53 -14.50
C ALA A 117 -4.05 1.90 -14.66
N THR A 118 -5.33 2.00 -14.31
CA THR A 118 -6.08 3.25 -14.33
C THR A 118 -5.50 4.26 -13.32
N MET A 119 -5.17 3.79 -12.12
CA MET A 119 -4.55 4.63 -11.08
C MET A 119 -3.18 5.15 -11.51
N LEU A 120 -2.34 4.29 -12.09
CA LEU A 120 -1.04 4.68 -12.65
C LEU A 120 -1.20 5.75 -13.73
N SER A 121 -2.16 5.58 -14.64
CA SER A 121 -2.44 6.55 -15.69
C SER A 121 -2.89 7.91 -15.14
N ASN A 122 -3.70 7.91 -14.06
CA ASN A 122 -4.13 9.14 -13.38
C ASN A 122 -2.95 9.87 -12.70
N LEU A 123 -1.89 9.15 -12.35
CA LEU A 123 -0.63 9.70 -11.82
C LEU A 123 0.42 9.91 -12.91
N GLU A 124 0.00 10.00 -14.17
CA GLU A 124 0.85 10.28 -15.34
C GLU A 124 1.94 9.22 -15.59
N ILE A 125 1.67 7.97 -15.21
CA ILE A 125 2.53 6.83 -15.53
C ILE A 125 1.88 6.03 -16.65
N GLY A 126 2.48 6.11 -17.85
CA GLY A 126 1.96 5.46 -19.04
C GLY A 126 2.09 3.94 -19.02
N ALA A 127 1.27 3.28 -19.85
CA ALA A 127 1.23 1.82 -19.95
C ALA A 127 2.58 1.19 -20.35
N GLU A 128 3.46 1.94 -21.01
CA GLU A 128 4.81 1.53 -21.36
C GLU A 128 5.69 1.21 -20.17
N HIS A 129 5.37 1.78 -18.98
CA HIS A 129 6.11 1.57 -17.74
C HIS A 129 5.54 0.45 -16.87
N HIS A 130 4.33 -0.06 -17.14
CA HIS A 130 3.64 -0.98 -16.23
C HIS A 130 4.46 -2.25 -15.92
N TYR A 131 5.22 -2.75 -16.88
CA TYR A 131 6.04 -3.96 -16.75
C TYR A 131 7.54 -3.64 -16.59
N THR A 132 7.92 -2.37 -16.44
CA THR A 132 9.27 -1.95 -16.10
C THR A 132 9.53 -2.27 -14.63
N LEU A 133 10.75 -2.70 -14.28
CA LEU A 133 11.14 -2.87 -12.89
C LEU A 133 11.21 -1.51 -12.19
N MET A 134 10.78 -1.47 -10.94
CA MET A 134 10.90 -0.25 -10.12
C MET A 134 12.33 0.24 -10.02
N GLY A 135 13.32 -0.69 -10.01
CA GLY A 135 14.75 -0.35 -10.01
C GLY A 135 15.19 0.51 -11.19
N ASP A 136 14.55 0.33 -12.35
CA ASP A 136 14.87 1.03 -13.59
C ASP A 136 14.11 2.35 -13.77
N MET A 137 13.20 2.67 -12.84
CA MET A 137 12.39 3.90 -12.89
C MET A 137 13.15 5.11 -12.34
N GLU A 138 12.90 6.28 -12.91
CA GLU A 138 13.38 7.54 -12.37
C GLU A 138 12.77 7.84 -10.98
N GLY A 139 13.54 8.48 -10.10
CA GLY A 139 13.15 8.72 -8.70
C GLY A 139 11.77 9.37 -8.53
N LYS A 140 11.45 10.39 -9.34
CA LYS A 140 10.14 11.06 -9.30
C LYS A 140 8.99 10.12 -9.69
N LEU A 141 9.19 9.28 -10.69
CA LEU A 141 8.19 8.29 -11.12
C LEU A 141 8.03 7.19 -10.08
N LYS A 142 9.13 6.74 -9.42
CA LYS A 142 9.05 5.80 -8.30
C LYS A 142 8.12 6.31 -7.19
N VAL A 143 8.24 7.59 -6.80
CA VAL A 143 7.38 8.18 -5.76
C VAL A 143 5.91 8.16 -6.17
N ARG A 144 5.58 8.46 -7.43
CA ARG A 144 4.22 8.38 -7.95
C ARG A 144 3.67 6.95 -7.92
N VAL A 145 4.50 5.95 -8.27
CA VAL A 145 4.12 4.53 -8.15
C VAL A 145 3.85 4.16 -6.69
N LEU A 146 4.71 4.58 -5.75
CA LEU A 146 4.51 4.33 -4.32
C LEU A 146 3.26 5.03 -3.77
N LEU A 147 2.92 6.20 -4.30
CA LEU A 147 1.64 6.86 -4.00
C LEU A 147 0.46 6.04 -4.51
N ALA A 148 0.53 5.54 -5.76
CA ALA A 148 -0.47 4.62 -6.30
C ALA A 148 -0.62 3.38 -5.42
N GLN A 149 0.49 2.76 -5.03
CA GLN A 149 0.51 1.61 -4.13
C GLN A 149 -0.19 1.92 -2.80
N ALA A 150 0.16 3.05 -2.18
CA ALA A 150 -0.42 3.43 -0.89
C ALA A 150 -1.93 3.69 -0.97
N LEU A 151 -2.42 4.19 -2.10
CA LEU A 151 -3.84 4.46 -2.35
C LEU A 151 -4.61 3.24 -2.88
N PHE A 152 -3.90 2.22 -3.41
CA PHE A 152 -4.54 1.08 -4.04
C PHE A 152 -5.42 0.29 -3.07
N GLY A 153 -6.63 -0.03 -3.52
CA GLY A 153 -7.65 -0.70 -2.71
C GLY A 153 -8.34 0.23 -1.70
N ASN A 154 -8.21 1.55 -1.87
CA ASN A 154 -8.97 2.58 -1.16
C ASN A 154 -8.85 2.48 0.38
N PRO A 155 -7.68 2.77 0.97
CA PRO A 155 -7.48 2.72 2.41
C PRO A 155 -8.33 3.78 3.13
N ASP A 156 -8.81 3.46 4.34
CA ASP A 156 -9.54 4.40 5.21
C ASP A 156 -8.59 5.39 5.90
N VAL A 157 -7.34 4.98 6.11
CA VAL A 157 -6.28 5.80 6.72
C VAL A 157 -5.04 5.74 5.85
N LEU A 158 -4.52 6.89 5.48
CA LEU A 158 -3.24 7.03 4.78
C LEU A 158 -2.26 7.78 5.67
N ILE A 159 -1.09 7.19 5.92
CA ILE A 159 0.01 7.80 6.65
C ILE A 159 1.09 8.20 5.65
N MET A 160 1.51 9.47 5.70
CA MET A 160 2.59 10.01 4.89
C MET A 160 3.60 10.73 5.77
N ASP A 161 4.88 10.38 5.67
CA ASP A 161 5.96 11.10 6.36
C ASP A 161 6.68 12.00 5.34
N GLU A 162 6.70 13.31 5.61
CA GLU A 162 7.33 14.34 4.77
C GLU A 162 6.96 14.29 3.26
N PRO A 163 5.65 14.20 2.89
CA PRO A 163 5.26 13.95 1.51
C PRO A 163 5.69 15.05 0.54
N THR A 164 5.93 16.26 1.03
CA THR A 164 6.31 17.44 0.22
C THR A 164 7.76 17.42 -0.26
N ASN A 165 8.61 16.53 0.28
CA ASN A 165 10.00 16.44 -0.15
C ASN A 165 10.13 15.74 -1.52
N ASP A 166 9.20 14.84 -1.83
CA ASP A 166 9.29 13.94 -2.96
C ASP A 166 8.14 14.09 -3.98
N LEU A 167 7.06 14.77 -3.60
CA LEU A 167 5.91 15.04 -4.47
C LEU A 167 5.83 16.51 -4.84
N ASP A 168 5.73 16.82 -6.13
CA ASP A 168 5.43 18.16 -6.60
C ASP A 168 4.01 18.55 -6.17
N PHE A 169 3.79 19.80 -5.75
CA PHE A 169 2.48 20.30 -5.29
C PHE A 169 1.34 20.15 -6.30
N GLU A 170 1.65 19.94 -7.58
CA GLU A 170 0.66 19.70 -8.63
C GLU A 170 0.11 18.27 -8.63
N THR A 171 0.74 17.35 -7.88
CA THR A 171 0.38 15.92 -7.81
C THR A 171 -0.48 15.60 -6.59
N ILE A 172 -0.58 16.51 -5.61
CA ILE A 172 -1.36 16.40 -4.38
C ILE A 172 -2.68 17.19 -4.52
#